data_787a9e726e4590a6fb1935bce90794c6
#
_entry.id   787a9e726e4590a6fb1935bce90794c6
#
_cell.length_a   1.000
_cell.length_b   1.000
_cell.length_c   1.000
_cell.angle_alpha   90.00
_cell.angle_beta   90.00
_cell.angle_gamma   90.00
#
_symmetry.space_group_name_H-M   'P 1'
#
loop_
_entity.id
_entity.type
_entity.pdbx_description
1 polymer ?
#
loop_
_entity_poly.entity_id
_entity_poly.type
_entity_poly.pdbx_seq_one_letter_code
_entity_poly.pdbx_strand_id
1 'polypeptide(L)'
;MWLMFLVFMDKDTLAAILIVTAILIAGGIWAVLMNYSQAPTDSGSPTRYTYHIVKTYPHDTAAFTEGLVFSNGSLYESTGEYGYSSLRRVNLENGTVQQEFLLPSQYFGEGLTAINDSLIQLTWQEKIGFVYDKQTFGLLGNFSFSTQGWGLTYNGSELIMSDGTSNLYFLNPVTYQKVGQISVHDGKAPVTNINELEYVNGTVYANIWHQQKIAIINPQTGTVKGWIDLTGIYQSNGIDDVLNGIAYDEQTNSLYVTGKDWPYLYQIAITITK
;
A
#
# COMPACT_ATOMS: atom_id res chain seq x y z
N MET A 1 -21.44 -46.82 2.63
CA MET A 1 -22.87 -47.01 2.29
C MET A 1 -23.24 -46.48 0.89
N TRP A 2 -22.65 -45.41 0.36
CA TRP A 2 -22.95 -44.88 -0.99
C TRP A 2 -22.33 -45.70 -2.15
N LEU A 3 -21.18 -46.35 -1.96
CA LEU A 3 -20.54 -47.15 -3.02
C LEU A 3 -21.27 -48.47 -3.34
N MET A 4 -22.08 -49.00 -2.41
CA MET A 4 -22.84 -50.22 -2.65
C MET A 4 -24.12 -50.05 -3.47
N PHE A 5 -24.64 -48.83 -3.59
CA PHE A 5 -25.84 -48.53 -4.40
C PHE A 5 -25.56 -48.47 -5.90
N LEU A 6 -24.31 -48.17 -6.32
CA LEU A 6 -23.91 -48.02 -7.72
C LEU A 6 -23.78 -49.36 -8.45
N VAL A 7 -23.68 -50.50 -7.72
CA VAL A 7 -23.42 -51.84 -8.31
C VAL A 7 -24.71 -52.49 -8.86
N PHE A 8 -25.89 -51.99 -8.47
CA PHE A 8 -27.19 -52.59 -8.86
C PHE A 8 -28.02 -51.67 -9.79
N MET A 9 -27.46 -50.59 -10.28
CA MET A 9 -28.18 -49.72 -11.22
C MET A 9 -27.98 -50.19 -12.65
N ASP A 10 -29.09 -50.16 -13.43
CA ASP A 10 -29.00 -50.40 -14.87
C ASP A 10 -28.16 -49.31 -15.55
N LYS A 11 -27.59 -49.62 -16.73
CA LYS A 11 -26.66 -48.77 -17.44
C LYS A 11 -27.29 -47.43 -17.88
N ASP A 12 -28.58 -47.41 -18.16
CA ASP A 12 -29.27 -46.23 -18.64
C ASP A 12 -29.53 -45.25 -17.49
N THR A 13 -29.89 -45.77 -16.31
CA THR A 13 -30.04 -44.96 -15.08
C THR A 13 -28.72 -44.38 -14.63
N LEU A 14 -27.62 -45.14 -14.68
CA LEU A 14 -26.28 -44.69 -14.34
C LEU A 14 -25.81 -43.58 -15.33
N ALA A 15 -26.05 -43.80 -16.63
CA ALA A 15 -25.73 -42.79 -17.65
C ALA A 15 -26.51 -41.47 -17.45
N ALA A 16 -27.79 -41.56 -17.13
CA ALA A 16 -28.64 -40.39 -16.85
C ALA A 16 -28.15 -39.60 -15.62
N ILE A 17 -27.74 -40.27 -14.54
CA ILE A 17 -27.19 -39.61 -13.35
C ILE A 17 -25.87 -38.92 -13.67
N LEU A 18 -24.97 -39.55 -14.42
CA LEU A 18 -23.70 -38.95 -14.82
C LEU A 18 -23.88 -37.76 -15.71
N ILE A 19 -24.84 -37.76 -16.62
CA ILE A 19 -25.15 -36.60 -17.49
C ILE A 19 -25.72 -35.44 -16.65
N VAL A 20 -26.66 -35.70 -15.75
CA VAL A 20 -27.23 -34.67 -14.86
C VAL A 20 -26.17 -34.06 -13.97
N THR A 21 -25.27 -34.90 -13.41
CA THR A 21 -24.17 -34.42 -12.55
C THR A 21 -23.18 -33.54 -13.35
N ALA A 22 -22.84 -33.96 -14.58
CA ALA A 22 -21.98 -33.18 -15.46
C ALA A 22 -22.60 -31.81 -15.84
N ILE A 23 -23.90 -31.77 -16.09
CA ILE A 23 -24.62 -30.52 -16.39
C ILE A 23 -24.65 -29.59 -15.16
N LEU A 24 -24.86 -30.12 -13.95
CA LEU A 24 -24.84 -29.33 -12.72
C LEU A 24 -23.46 -28.77 -12.41
N ILE A 25 -22.40 -29.57 -12.62
CA ILE A 25 -21.01 -29.12 -12.46
C ILE A 25 -20.66 -28.05 -13.51
N ALA A 26 -21.01 -28.28 -14.79
CA ALA A 26 -20.78 -27.30 -15.85
C ALA A 26 -21.57 -26.01 -15.61
N GLY A 27 -22.83 -26.08 -15.17
CA GLY A 27 -23.64 -24.95 -14.79
C GLY A 27 -23.09 -24.18 -13.59
N GLY A 28 -22.58 -24.92 -12.58
CA GLY A 28 -21.90 -24.30 -11.42
C GLY A 28 -20.63 -23.57 -11.80
N ILE A 29 -19.78 -24.19 -12.65
CA ILE A 29 -18.54 -23.58 -13.17
C ILE A 29 -18.88 -22.36 -14.03
N TRP A 30 -19.90 -22.45 -14.88
CA TRP A 30 -20.33 -21.33 -15.74
C TRP A 30 -20.86 -20.16 -14.90
N ALA A 31 -21.65 -20.39 -13.84
CA ALA A 31 -22.13 -19.38 -12.93
C ALA A 31 -20.99 -18.70 -12.14
N VAL A 32 -19.98 -19.48 -11.73
CA VAL A 32 -18.76 -18.93 -11.08
C VAL A 32 -17.96 -18.09 -12.09
N LEU A 33 -17.77 -18.58 -13.32
CA LEU A 33 -17.04 -17.81 -14.35
C LEU A 33 -17.79 -16.55 -14.79
N MET A 34 -19.12 -16.57 -14.84
CA MET A 34 -19.94 -15.38 -15.14
C MET A 34 -19.89 -14.33 -14.02
N ASN A 35 -19.83 -14.75 -12.75
CA ASN A 35 -19.62 -13.83 -11.62
C ASN A 35 -18.19 -13.26 -11.59
N TYR A 36 -17.19 -13.99 -12.11
CA TYR A 36 -15.81 -13.50 -12.23
C TYR A 36 -15.62 -12.52 -13.40
N SER A 37 -16.51 -12.53 -14.41
CA SER A 37 -16.35 -11.70 -15.60
C SER A 37 -16.92 -10.29 -15.51
N GLN A 38 -17.54 -9.92 -14.39
CA GLN A 38 -17.93 -8.54 -14.11
C GLN A 38 -17.02 -7.94 -13.04
N ALA A 39 -15.76 -7.68 -13.42
CA ALA A 39 -15.00 -6.66 -12.70
C ALA A 39 -15.85 -5.36 -12.71
N PRO A 40 -16.04 -4.70 -11.57
CA PRO A 40 -16.79 -3.44 -11.55
C PRO A 40 -16.11 -2.47 -12.51
N THR A 41 -16.79 -2.10 -13.58
CA THR A 41 -16.33 -1.05 -14.48
C THR A 41 -16.50 0.27 -13.73
N ASP A 42 -15.43 0.75 -13.15
CA ASP A 42 -15.33 2.07 -12.52
C ASP A 42 -15.24 3.10 -13.66
N SER A 43 -16.38 3.42 -14.27
CA SER A 43 -16.48 4.22 -15.51
C SER A 43 -16.65 5.72 -15.26
N GLY A 44 -16.54 6.17 -14.01
CA GLY A 44 -16.62 7.58 -13.63
C GLY A 44 -15.27 8.30 -13.74
N SER A 45 -15.31 9.62 -14.02
CA SER A 45 -14.11 10.44 -13.82
C SER A 45 -13.71 10.45 -12.34
N PRO A 46 -12.40 10.44 -12.02
CA PRO A 46 -11.96 10.47 -10.63
C PRO A 46 -12.51 11.67 -9.86
N THR A 47 -12.96 11.44 -8.64
CA THR A 47 -13.40 12.51 -7.74
C THR A 47 -12.22 13.42 -7.42
N ARG A 48 -12.43 14.72 -7.41
CA ARG A 48 -11.43 15.71 -7.02
C ARG A 48 -11.65 16.13 -5.58
N TYR A 49 -10.57 16.07 -4.80
CA TYR A 49 -10.58 16.49 -3.40
C TYR A 49 -9.60 17.64 -3.21
N THR A 50 -9.95 18.55 -2.34
CA THR A 50 -9.04 19.52 -1.71
C THR A 50 -8.90 19.19 -0.23
N TYR A 51 -8.02 19.90 0.46
CA TYR A 51 -7.72 19.66 1.87
C TYR A 51 -7.98 20.89 2.72
N HIS A 52 -8.08 20.69 4.02
CA HIS A 52 -7.83 21.70 5.03
C HIS A 52 -6.94 21.11 6.13
N ILE A 53 -6.04 21.92 6.66
CA ILE A 53 -5.15 21.54 7.75
C ILE A 53 -5.96 21.56 9.04
N VAL A 54 -6.03 20.40 9.71
CA VAL A 54 -6.66 20.26 11.02
C VAL A 54 -5.68 20.64 12.11
N LYS A 55 -4.43 20.13 11.99
CA LYS A 55 -3.35 20.42 12.94
C LYS A 55 -2.00 20.30 12.24
N THR A 56 -1.03 21.10 12.68
CA THR A 56 0.35 21.06 12.24
C THR A 56 1.22 20.56 13.38
N TYR A 57 2.10 19.64 13.10
CA TYR A 57 3.05 19.06 14.04
C TYR A 57 4.49 19.36 13.58
N PRO A 58 5.44 19.51 14.51
CA PRO A 58 6.85 19.56 14.14
C PRO A 58 7.30 18.27 13.47
N HIS A 59 8.19 18.38 12.49
CA HIS A 59 8.82 17.27 11.81
C HIS A 59 10.32 17.54 11.64
N ASP A 60 11.14 16.50 11.61
CA ASP A 60 12.60 16.63 11.51
C ASP A 60 13.02 17.01 10.08
N THR A 61 13.66 18.16 9.91
CA THR A 61 14.15 18.64 8.63
C THR A 61 15.33 17.84 8.07
N ALA A 62 15.83 16.85 8.78
CA ALA A 62 16.80 15.88 8.30
C ALA A 62 16.15 14.50 7.99
N ALA A 63 14.82 14.41 8.04
CA ALA A 63 14.09 13.23 7.66
C ALA A 63 13.75 13.25 6.17
N PHE A 64 14.59 12.61 5.35
CA PHE A 64 14.28 12.34 3.96
C PHE A 64 13.22 11.22 3.90
N THR A 65 11.95 11.58 4.15
CA THR A 65 10.86 10.64 4.36
C THR A 65 10.57 9.81 3.12
N GLU A 66 10.66 8.47 3.25
CA GLU A 66 10.35 7.50 2.20
C GLU A 66 9.23 6.54 2.59
N GLY A 67 8.88 6.47 3.86
CA GLY A 67 7.76 5.66 4.35
C GLY A 67 7.26 6.19 5.67
N LEU A 68 5.95 6.19 5.85
CA LEU A 68 5.29 6.69 7.05
C LEU A 68 4.14 5.76 7.41
N VAL A 69 4.03 5.33 8.67
CA VAL A 69 2.92 4.48 9.09
C VAL A 69 2.51 4.78 10.54
N PHE A 70 1.19 4.83 10.76
CA PHE A 70 0.63 4.93 12.10
C PHE A 70 0.20 3.54 12.58
N SER A 71 0.73 3.09 13.70
CA SER A 71 0.39 1.76 14.25
C SER A 71 0.32 1.78 15.77
N ASN A 72 -0.83 1.35 16.31
CA ASN A 72 -1.07 1.25 17.75
C ASN A 72 -0.74 2.53 18.53
N GLY A 73 -1.14 3.70 18.01
CA GLY A 73 -0.92 4.99 18.65
C GLY A 73 0.51 5.54 18.55
N SER A 74 1.35 4.93 17.72
CA SER A 74 2.73 5.37 17.45
C SER A 74 2.93 5.65 15.96
N LEU A 75 3.70 6.70 15.66
CA LEU A 75 4.14 7.03 14.32
C LEU A 75 5.52 6.42 14.08
N TYR A 76 5.65 5.69 12.98
CA TYR A 76 6.92 5.14 12.50
C TYR A 76 7.26 5.75 11.16
N GLU A 77 8.54 5.97 10.93
CA GLU A 77 9.07 6.62 9.75
C GLU A 77 10.28 5.86 9.22
N SER A 78 10.35 5.71 7.91
CA SER A 78 11.51 5.27 7.15
C SER A 78 12.10 6.47 6.43
N THR A 79 13.40 6.69 6.59
CA THR A 79 14.12 7.75 5.87
C THR A 79 15.10 7.19 4.88
N GLY A 80 15.30 7.90 3.77
CA GLY A 80 16.26 7.60 2.73
C GLY A 80 17.65 8.19 3.02
N GLU A 81 18.46 8.27 1.98
CA GLU A 81 19.81 8.74 1.89
C GLU A 81 20.89 7.71 2.31
N TYR A 82 21.84 7.42 1.39
CA TYR A 82 22.93 6.49 1.65
C TYR A 82 23.81 6.98 2.81
N GLY A 83 23.97 6.12 3.81
CA GLY A 83 24.73 6.43 5.03
C GLY A 83 23.95 7.16 6.12
N TYR A 84 22.70 7.57 5.83
CA TYR A 84 21.82 8.29 6.75
C TYR A 84 20.43 7.68 6.87
N SER A 85 20.11 6.67 6.05
CA SER A 85 18.83 5.97 6.10
C SER A 85 18.53 5.38 7.46
N SER A 86 17.30 5.52 7.92
CA SER A 86 16.91 5.06 9.25
C SER A 86 15.49 4.52 9.30
N LEU A 87 15.23 3.72 10.34
CA LEU A 87 13.91 3.36 10.82
C LEU A 87 13.69 4.09 12.14
N ARG A 88 12.60 4.83 12.28
CA ARG A 88 12.34 5.71 13.42
C ARG A 88 10.97 5.45 14.06
N ARG A 89 10.89 5.64 15.38
CA ARG A 89 9.64 5.90 16.07
C ARG A 89 9.63 7.35 16.52
N VAL A 90 8.63 8.10 16.09
CA VAL A 90 8.56 9.55 16.25
C VAL A 90 7.42 9.92 17.19
N ASN A 91 7.66 10.87 18.09
CA ASN A 91 6.60 11.48 18.88
C ASN A 91 5.83 12.46 18.00
N LEU A 92 4.55 12.19 17.75
CA LEU A 92 3.72 13.00 16.88
C LEU A 92 3.60 14.46 17.37
N GLU A 93 3.48 14.68 18.68
CA GLU A 93 3.18 16.02 19.22
C GLU A 93 4.37 17.00 19.11
N ASN A 94 5.59 16.52 19.18
CA ASN A 94 6.77 17.38 19.20
C ASN A 94 7.86 17.02 18.17
N GLY A 95 7.61 16.02 17.31
CA GLY A 95 8.53 15.61 16.25
C GLY A 95 9.82 14.93 16.73
N THR A 96 9.97 14.63 18.04
CA THR A 96 11.21 14.03 18.54
C THR A 96 11.31 12.55 18.18
N VAL A 97 12.50 12.13 17.74
CA VAL A 97 12.82 10.73 17.49
C VAL A 97 13.00 10.03 18.85
N GLN A 98 12.09 9.11 19.17
CA GLN A 98 12.09 8.35 20.43
C GLN A 98 12.95 7.11 20.36
N GLN A 99 13.06 6.53 19.16
CA GLN A 99 13.87 5.36 18.88
C GLN A 99 14.31 5.40 17.43
N GLU A 100 15.57 5.00 17.16
CA GLU A 100 16.14 4.98 15.83
C GLU A 100 16.99 3.75 15.61
N PHE A 101 16.93 3.21 14.40
CA PHE A 101 17.86 2.22 13.89
C PHE A 101 18.44 2.74 12.57
N LEU A 102 19.74 2.99 12.54
CA LEU A 102 20.45 3.40 11.32
C LEU A 102 20.69 2.18 10.44
N LEU A 103 20.31 2.25 9.17
CA LEU A 103 20.62 1.22 8.21
C LEU A 103 22.12 1.21 7.91
N PRO A 104 22.70 0.04 7.58
CA PRO A 104 24.06 0.00 7.03
C PRO A 104 24.17 0.91 5.80
N SER A 105 25.29 1.61 5.67
CA SER A 105 25.49 2.73 4.73
C SER A 105 25.28 2.40 3.25
N GLN A 106 25.29 1.13 2.89
CA GLN A 106 25.00 0.65 1.52
C GLN A 106 23.52 0.57 1.17
N TYR A 107 22.62 0.79 2.13
CA TYR A 107 21.18 0.71 1.90
C TYR A 107 20.56 2.10 1.90
N PHE A 108 19.68 2.31 0.93
CA PHE A 108 18.79 3.46 0.90
C PHE A 108 17.39 3.01 1.39
N GLY A 109 16.96 3.48 2.55
CA GLY A 109 15.65 3.13 3.15
C GLY A 109 14.51 3.73 2.35
N GLU A 110 13.46 2.94 2.17
CA GLU A 110 12.28 3.26 1.37
C GLU A 110 10.99 2.95 2.13
N GLY A 111 9.93 2.59 1.45
CA GLY A 111 8.60 2.34 1.98
C GLY A 111 8.55 1.49 3.25
N LEU A 112 7.62 1.82 4.12
CA LEU A 112 7.46 1.24 5.45
C LEU A 112 6.01 0.84 5.69
N THR A 113 5.80 -0.32 6.32
CA THR A 113 4.48 -0.68 6.86
C THR A 113 4.61 -1.49 8.13
N ALA A 114 3.49 -1.62 8.85
CA ALA A 114 3.40 -2.41 10.08
C ALA A 114 2.45 -3.61 9.89
N ILE A 115 2.89 -4.79 10.33
CA ILE A 115 2.05 -5.98 10.40
C ILE A 115 2.20 -6.59 11.80
N ASN A 116 1.12 -6.62 12.58
CA ASN A 116 1.13 -7.10 13.96
C ASN A 116 2.23 -6.43 14.79
N ASP A 117 3.21 -7.21 15.27
CA ASP A 117 4.34 -6.74 16.05
C ASP A 117 5.63 -6.53 15.22
N SER A 118 5.50 -6.45 13.89
CA SER A 118 6.63 -6.25 12.99
C SER A 118 6.50 -4.96 12.19
N LEU A 119 7.65 -4.38 11.84
CA LEU A 119 7.80 -3.32 10.84
C LEU A 119 8.52 -3.93 9.63
N ILE A 120 8.07 -3.56 8.44
CA ILE A 120 8.69 -4.00 7.18
C ILE A 120 9.12 -2.75 6.43
N GLN A 121 10.42 -2.65 6.17
CA GLN A 121 11.05 -1.53 5.47
C GLN A 121 11.70 -2.04 4.17
N LEU A 122 11.43 -1.37 3.07
CA LEU A 122 12.07 -1.63 1.79
C LEU A 122 13.41 -0.89 1.66
N THR A 123 14.20 -1.29 0.67
CA THR A 123 15.34 -0.53 0.16
C THR A 123 15.15 -0.24 -1.32
N TRP A 124 15.77 0.82 -1.82
CA TRP A 124 15.64 1.28 -3.19
C TRP A 124 16.21 0.28 -4.23
N GLN A 125 17.46 0.48 -4.63
CA GLN A 125 18.11 -0.30 -5.70
C GLN A 125 18.65 -1.63 -5.21
N GLU A 126 18.86 -1.77 -3.90
CA GLU A 126 19.36 -2.99 -3.27
C GLU A 126 18.30 -4.11 -3.29
N LYS A 127 17.00 -3.75 -3.41
CA LYS A 127 15.90 -4.69 -3.58
C LYS A 127 15.80 -5.69 -2.42
N ILE A 128 16.09 -5.21 -1.23
CA ILE A 128 16.01 -5.94 0.03
C ILE A 128 14.90 -5.32 0.87
N GLY A 129 14.04 -6.17 1.42
CA GLY A 129 13.11 -5.79 2.48
C GLY A 129 13.62 -6.30 3.81
N PHE A 130 13.62 -5.46 4.82
CA PHE A 130 13.96 -5.81 6.20
C PHE A 130 12.71 -5.96 7.03
N VAL A 131 12.73 -6.92 7.95
CA VAL A 131 11.67 -7.17 8.91
C VAL A 131 12.22 -6.96 10.30
N TYR A 132 11.60 -6.06 11.07
CA TYR A 132 12.03 -5.70 12.42
C TYR A 132 10.94 -6.00 13.45
N ASP A 133 11.36 -6.33 14.66
CA ASP A 133 10.49 -6.25 15.83
C ASP A 133 10.08 -4.79 16.08
N LYS A 134 8.79 -4.53 16.16
CA LYS A 134 8.24 -3.17 16.25
C LYS A 134 8.61 -2.43 17.54
N GLN A 135 8.85 -3.15 18.63
CA GLN A 135 9.19 -2.54 19.92
C GLN A 135 10.67 -2.23 20.05
N THR A 136 11.52 -3.16 19.62
CA THR A 136 12.98 -3.09 19.85
C THR A 136 13.76 -2.61 18.65
N PHE A 137 13.17 -2.62 17.44
CA PHE A 137 13.83 -2.48 16.14
C PHE A 137 14.90 -3.55 15.89
N GLY A 138 14.83 -4.66 16.64
CA GLY A 138 15.68 -5.83 16.38
C GLY A 138 15.34 -6.45 15.03
N LEU A 139 16.38 -6.73 14.21
CA LEU A 139 16.22 -7.36 12.92
C LEU A 139 15.75 -8.81 13.11
N LEU A 140 14.58 -9.14 12.55
CA LEU A 140 13.99 -10.47 12.56
C LEU A 140 14.33 -11.27 11.30
N GLY A 141 14.56 -10.58 10.18
CA GLY A 141 14.86 -11.23 8.90
C GLY A 141 14.90 -10.24 7.75
N ASN A 142 15.12 -10.78 6.56
CA ASN A 142 15.07 -10.01 5.32
C ASN A 142 14.55 -10.89 4.18
N PHE A 143 14.14 -10.23 3.09
CA PHE A 143 13.73 -10.86 1.85
C PHE A 143 14.19 -10.03 0.66
N SER A 144 14.13 -10.60 -0.54
CA SER A 144 14.47 -9.90 -1.77
C SER A 144 13.28 -9.83 -2.73
N PHE A 145 13.27 -8.81 -3.56
CA PHE A 145 12.28 -8.61 -4.61
C PHE A 145 12.95 -8.17 -5.92
N SER A 146 12.20 -8.17 -7.05
CA SER A 146 12.83 -8.10 -8.38
C SER A 146 12.95 -6.69 -8.95
N THR A 147 12.17 -5.72 -8.45
CA THR A 147 12.14 -4.32 -8.93
C THR A 147 12.88 -3.40 -7.95
N GLN A 148 12.83 -2.09 -8.14
CA GLN A 148 13.14 -1.14 -7.07
C GLN A 148 12.04 -1.20 -6.01
N GLY A 149 12.35 -0.89 -4.76
CA GLY A 149 11.38 -0.67 -3.70
C GLY A 149 11.17 0.83 -3.53
N TRP A 150 9.91 1.29 -3.58
CA TRP A 150 9.53 2.67 -3.28
C TRP A 150 8.54 2.69 -2.11
N GLY A 151 7.24 2.74 -2.34
CA GLY A 151 6.26 2.70 -1.26
C GLY A 151 5.87 1.28 -0.84
N LEU A 152 5.36 1.14 0.39
CA LEU A 152 4.87 -0.13 0.93
C LEU A 152 3.71 0.11 1.88
N THR A 153 2.62 -0.63 1.70
CA THR A 153 1.51 -0.67 2.65
C THR A 153 0.96 -2.09 2.81
N TYR A 154 0.04 -2.29 3.75
CA TYR A 154 -0.59 -3.58 4.04
C TYR A 154 -2.11 -3.46 4.04
N ASN A 155 -2.82 -4.29 3.27
CA ASN A 155 -4.27 -4.23 3.12
C ASN A 155 -5.05 -5.18 4.05
N GLY A 156 -4.36 -5.79 5.03
CA GLY A 156 -4.92 -6.79 5.92
C GLY A 156 -4.72 -8.23 5.45
N SER A 157 -4.35 -8.46 4.18
CA SER A 157 -4.10 -9.79 3.60
C SER A 157 -2.80 -9.85 2.79
N GLU A 158 -2.42 -8.79 2.12
CA GLU A 158 -1.26 -8.71 1.25
C GLU A 158 -0.50 -7.40 1.49
N LEU A 159 0.83 -7.45 1.33
CA LEU A 159 1.65 -6.26 1.16
C LEU A 159 1.44 -5.71 -0.26
N ILE A 160 1.38 -4.39 -0.37
CA ILE A 160 1.26 -3.67 -1.64
C ILE A 160 2.48 -2.77 -1.77
N MET A 161 3.26 -2.97 -2.83
CA MET A 161 4.53 -2.28 -3.08
C MET A 161 4.47 -1.49 -4.39
N SER A 162 5.03 -0.30 -4.42
CA SER A 162 5.31 0.49 -5.61
C SER A 162 6.79 0.43 -6.00
N ASP A 163 7.13 0.84 -7.23
CA ASP A 163 8.49 0.88 -7.77
C ASP A 163 8.75 2.10 -8.69
N GLY A 164 7.93 3.13 -8.59
CA GLY A 164 7.99 4.32 -9.45
C GLY A 164 7.36 4.15 -10.83
N THR A 165 7.03 2.93 -11.25
CA THR A 165 6.24 2.69 -12.48
C THR A 165 4.76 2.92 -12.23
N SER A 166 3.92 2.51 -13.18
CA SER A 166 2.46 2.45 -12.99
C SER A 166 1.98 1.17 -12.31
N ASN A 167 2.87 0.29 -11.88
CA ASN A 167 2.48 -0.98 -11.28
C ASN A 167 2.44 -0.91 -9.76
N LEU A 168 1.45 -1.59 -9.18
CA LEU A 168 1.45 -2.01 -7.78
C LEU A 168 1.62 -3.52 -7.74
N TYR A 169 2.54 -3.98 -6.88
CA TYR A 169 2.87 -5.39 -6.69
C TYR A 169 2.28 -5.90 -5.40
N PHE A 170 1.62 -7.06 -5.44
CA PHE A 170 1.09 -7.73 -4.26
C PHE A 170 2.07 -8.81 -3.82
N LEU A 171 2.43 -8.79 -2.53
CA LEU A 171 3.31 -9.79 -1.94
C LEU A 171 2.57 -10.53 -0.82
N ASN A 172 2.85 -11.82 -0.71
CA ASN A 172 2.38 -12.61 0.43
C ASN A 172 3.08 -12.11 1.71
N PRO A 173 2.36 -11.78 2.80
CA PRO A 173 2.95 -11.16 3.99
C PRO A 173 3.79 -12.11 4.86
N VAL A 174 3.79 -13.42 4.56
CA VAL A 174 4.57 -14.44 5.28
C VAL A 174 5.80 -14.86 4.50
N THR A 175 5.64 -15.10 3.18
CA THR A 175 6.73 -15.57 2.32
C THR A 175 7.42 -14.46 1.57
N TYR A 176 6.83 -13.26 1.55
CA TYR A 176 7.26 -12.07 0.81
C TYR A 176 7.37 -12.28 -0.70
N GLN A 177 6.86 -13.40 -1.20
CA GLN A 177 6.83 -13.69 -2.63
C GLN A 177 5.73 -12.89 -3.32
N LYS A 178 6.03 -12.40 -4.52
CA LYS A 178 5.03 -11.74 -5.38
C LYS A 178 3.92 -12.72 -5.74
N VAL A 179 2.69 -12.34 -5.47
CA VAL A 179 1.47 -13.13 -5.76
C VAL A 179 0.62 -12.48 -6.85
N GLY A 180 0.82 -11.19 -7.15
CA GLY A 180 0.07 -10.48 -8.17
C GLY A 180 0.66 -9.10 -8.50
N GLN A 181 0.06 -8.45 -9.48
CA GLN A 181 0.28 -7.05 -9.81
C GLN A 181 -0.91 -6.46 -10.54
N ILE A 182 -1.07 -5.16 -10.44
CA ILE A 182 -2.01 -4.37 -11.25
C ILE A 182 -1.30 -3.16 -11.85
N SER A 183 -1.85 -2.61 -12.93
CA SER A 183 -1.39 -1.32 -13.48
C SER A 183 -2.38 -0.22 -13.08
N VAL A 184 -1.86 0.85 -12.53
CA VAL A 184 -2.64 2.02 -12.09
C VAL A 184 -2.90 2.95 -13.27
N HIS A 185 -4.14 3.39 -13.41
CA HIS A 185 -4.56 4.24 -14.51
C HIS A 185 -5.66 5.24 -14.09
N ASP A 186 -5.65 6.42 -14.72
CA ASP A 186 -6.73 7.41 -14.71
C ASP A 186 -7.39 7.39 -16.08
N GLY A 187 -8.59 6.82 -16.16
CA GLY A 187 -9.22 6.47 -17.43
C GLY A 187 -8.33 5.49 -18.22
N LYS A 188 -7.79 5.93 -19.37
CA LYS A 188 -6.87 5.12 -20.21
C LYS A 188 -5.39 5.48 -20.01
N ALA A 189 -5.09 6.54 -19.26
CA ALA A 189 -3.73 7.00 -19.06
C ALA A 189 -3.07 6.27 -17.88
N PRO A 190 -1.87 5.68 -18.04
CA PRO A 190 -1.14 5.12 -16.92
C PRO A 190 -0.72 6.23 -15.95
N VAL A 191 -0.78 5.94 -14.65
CA VAL A 191 -0.25 6.81 -13.59
C VAL A 191 1.10 6.26 -13.18
N THR A 192 2.16 7.03 -13.45
CA THR A 192 3.54 6.67 -13.11
C THR A 192 4.06 7.50 -11.95
N ASN A 193 5.30 7.24 -11.53
CA ASN A 193 5.94 7.88 -10.37
C ASN A 193 5.18 7.62 -9.07
N ILE A 194 4.53 6.46 -8.96
CA ILE A 194 3.86 6.04 -7.73
C ILE A 194 4.92 5.78 -6.68
N ASN A 195 4.87 6.53 -5.58
CA ASN A 195 5.86 6.48 -4.52
C ASN A 195 5.25 5.92 -3.23
N GLU A 196 5.31 6.68 -2.15
CA GLU A 196 4.86 6.24 -0.85
C GLU A 196 3.37 5.89 -0.83
N LEU A 197 3.00 4.87 -0.06
CA LEU A 197 1.69 4.23 -0.08
C LEU A 197 1.10 4.09 1.33
N GLU A 198 -0.20 4.36 1.44
CA GLU A 198 -0.98 4.04 2.64
C GLU A 198 -2.33 3.39 2.28
N TYR A 199 -2.72 2.36 3.02
CA TYR A 199 -4.01 1.70 2.83
C TYR A 199 -5.07 2.30 3.75
N VAL A 200 -6.08 2.92 3.14
CA VAL A 200 -7.13 3.67 3.84
C VAL A 200 -8.51 3.16 3.40
N ASN A 201 -9.24 2.52 4.31
CA ASN A 201 -10.66 2.15 4.10
C ASN A 201 -10.93 1.45 2.76
N GLY A 202 -10.13 0.47 2.39
CA GLY A 202 -10.35 -0.32 1.16
C GLY A 202 -9.70 0.24 -0.10
N THR A 203 -8.97 1.35 0.00
CA THR A 203 -8.26 1.98 -1.12
C THR A 203 -6.80 2.24 -0.77
N VAL A 204 -5.94 2.34 -1.80
CA VAL A 204 -4.54 2.73 -1.64
C VAL A 204 -4.42 4.22 -1.93
N TYR A 205 -3.90 4.97 -0.97
CA TYR A 205 -3.47 6.36 -1.15
C TYR A 205 -2.01 6.33 -1.56
N ALA A 206 -1.65 7.06 -2.61
CA ALA A 206 -0.30 7.03 -3.16
C ALA A 206 0.23 8.43 -3.44
N ASN A 207 1.39 8.77 -2.92
CA ASN A 207 2.14 9.92 -3.38
C ASN A 207 2.57 9.72 -4.84
N ILE A 208 2.53 10.79 -5.62
CA ILE A 208 3.08 10.82 -6.97
C ILE A 208 4.33 11.70 -6.95
N TRP A 209 5.48 11.07 -7.09
CA TRP A 209 6.78 11.76 -6.99
C TRP A 209 6.86 13.00 -7.87
N HIS A 210 7.37 14.08 -7.33
CA HIS A 210 7.39 15.44 -7.90
C HIS A 210 6.01 16.07 -8.17
N GLN A 211 4.93 15.57 -7.55
CA GLN A 211 3.62 16.18 -7.65
C GLN A 211 3.04 16.46 -6.26
N GLN A 212 2.36 17.59 -6.10
CA GLN A 212 1.67 17.94 -4.85
C GLN A 212 0.27 17.34 -4.81
N LYS A 213 0.16 16.02 -5.07
CA LYS A 213 -1.12 15.31 -5.06
C LYS A 213 -0.97 13.86 -4.65
N ILE A 214 -2.06 13.31 -4.13
CA ILE A 214 -2.21 11.91 -3.77
C ILE A 214 -3.25 11.28 -4.68
N ALA A 215 -2.95 10.10 -5.24
CA ALA A 215 -3.91 9.26 -5.94
C ALA A 215 -4.65 8.37 -4.95
N ILE A 216 -5.98 8.28 -5.06
CA ILE A 216 -6.81 7.29 -4.37
C ILE A 216 -7.10 6.18 -5.36
N ILE A 217 -6.54 5.00 -5.13
CA ILE A 217 -6.49 3.89 -6.08
C ILE A 217 -7.35 2.73 -5.59
N ASN A 218 -8.14 2.16 -6.48
CA ASN A 218 -8.80 0.88 -6.22
C ASN A 218 -7.77 -0.25 -6.40
N PRO A 219 -7.40 -1.00 -5.34
CA PRO A 219 -6.36 -2.02 -5.41
C PRO A 219 -6.77 -3.27 -6.20
N GLN A 220 -8.06 -3.48 -6.50
CA GLN A 220 -8.52 -4.62 -7.28
C GLN A 220 -8.45 -4.35 -8.79
N THR A 221 -8.62 -3.08 -9.21
CA THR A 221 -8.72 -2.71 -10.63
C THR A 221 -7.56 -1.86 -11.12
N GLY A 222 -6.82 -1.19 -10.22
CA GLY A 222 -5.83 -0.18 -10.57
C GLY A 222 -6.42 1.18 -10.98
N THR A 223 -7.74 1.31 -10.94
CA THR A 223 -8.40 2.57 -11.33
C THR A 223 -8.19 3.63 -10.26
N VAL A 224 -7.78 4.82 -10.66
CA VAL A 224 -7.78 6.00 -9.80
C VAL A 224 -9.21 6.46 -9.59
N LYS A 225 -9.70 6.37 -8.35
CA LYS A 225 -11.04 6.79 -7.93
C LYS A 225 -11.10 8.26 -7.57
N GLY A 226 -9.98 8.84 -7.17
CA GLY A 226 -9.91 10.23 -6.76
C GLY A 226 -8.50 10.76 -6.73
N TRP A 227 -8.41 12.08 -6.69
CA TRP A 227 -7.18 12.85 -6.54
C TRP A 227 -7.33 13.83 -5.40
N ILE A 228 -6.41 13.82 -4.46
CA ILE A 228 -6.30 14.86 -3.42
C ILE A 228 -5.25 15.86 -3.91
N ASP A 229 -5.67 17.09 -4.14
CA ASP A 229 -4.78 18.19 -4.50
C ASP A 229 -4.28 18.85 -3.22
N LEU A 230 -2.98 18.74 -2.97
CA LEU A 230 -2.27 19.30 -1.81
C LEU A 230 -1.42 20.53 -2.22
N THR A 231 -1.69 21.11 -3.40
CA THR A 231 -0.97 22.29 -3.87
C THR A 231 -1.00 23.40 -2.82
N GLY A 232 0.19 23.89 -2.45
CA GLY A 232 0.37 24.96 -1.48
C GLY A 232 0.38 24.53 -0.01
N ILE A 233 0.31 23.23 0.31
CA ILE A 233 0.42 22.75 1.70
C ILE A 233 1.77 23.10 2.32
N TYR A 234 2.83 22.99 1.53
CA TYR A 234 4.18 23.41 1.86
C TYR A 234 4.92 23.87 0.59
N GLN A 235 5.71 24.93 0.72
CA GLN A 235 6.61 25.37 -0.35
C GLN A 235 8.05 25.05 0.07
N SER A 236 8.62 24.08 -0.60
CA SER A 236 10.01 23.70 -0.43
C SER A 236 10.93 24.55 -1.30
N ASN A 237 12.19 24.70 -0.88
CA ASN A 237 13.24 25.35 -1.66
C ASN A 237 14.21 24.34 -2.29
N GLY A 238 14.14 23.06 -1.92
CA GLY A 238 14.96 21.99 -2.46
C GLY A 238 14.29 21.28 -3.62
N ILE A 239 15.08 20.74 -4.55
CA ILE A 239 14.56 20.00 -5.73
C ILE A 239 13.89 18.69 -5.26
N ASP A 240 14.45 18.02 -4.25
CA ASP A 240 14.01 16.73 -3.76
C ASP A 240 13.15 16.81 -2.48
N ASP A 241 12.94 18.02 -1.92
CA ASP A 241 12.06 18.25 -0.76
C ASP A 241 10.59 18.14 -1.17
N VAL A 242 10.20 17.02 -1.69
CA VAL A 242 8.86 16.79 -2.28
C VAL A 242 7.90 16.21 -1.26
N LEU A 243 6.60 16.38 -1.52
CA LEU A 243 5.54 15.67 -0.82
C LEU A 243 5.79 14.16 -0.87
N ASN A 244 6.00 13.54 0.28
CA ASN A 244 6.15 12.08 0.43
C ASN A 244 5.93 11.70 1.89
N GLY A 245 5.10 10.68 2.11
CA GLY A 245 4.69 10.21 3.43
C GLY A 245 3.21 10.45 3.70
N ILE A 246 2.46 9.36 3.85
CA ILE A 246 1.04 9.32 4.20
C ILE A 246 0.90 8.34 5.36
N ALA A 247 0.23 8.75 6.44
CA ALA A 247 -0.13 7.82 7.51
C ALA A 247 -1.59 7.98 7.87
N TYR A 248 -2.24 6.88 8.20
CA TYR A 248 -3.63 6.87 8.60
C TYR A 248 -3.81 6.21 9.97
N ASP A 249 -4.37 6.96 10.90
CA ASP A 249 -4.78 6.44 12.20
C ASP A 249 -6.24 5.99 12.14
N GLU A 250 -6.45 4.68 12.07
CA GLU A 250 -7.79 4.08 12.02
C GLU A 250 -8.61 4.36 13.28
N GLN A 251 -7.96 4.52 14.45
CA GLN A 251 -8.66 4.73 15.73
C GLN A 251 -9.31 6.11 15.79
N THR A 252 -8.64 7.12 15.25
CA THR A 252 -9.12 8.50 15.26
C THR A 252 -9.66 8.95 13.91
N ASN A 253 -9.58 8.08 12.88
CA ASN A 253 -9.92 8.38 11.49
C ASN A 253 -9.18 9.64 10.99
N SER A 254 -7.88 9.72 11.29
CA SER A 254 -7.04 10.87 11.00
C SER A 254 -6.02 10.56 9.92
N LEU A 255 -5.93 11.45 8.92
CA LEU A 255 -4.97 11.35 7.82
C LEU A 255 -3.84 12.36 8.04
N TYR A 256 -2.61 11.88 7.94
CA TYR A 256 -1.40 12.66 8.10
C TYR A 256 -0.59 12.63 6.82
N VAL A 257 0.05 13.77 6.50
CA VAL A 257 0.94 13.90 5.34
C VAL A 257 2.16 14.74 5.70
N THR A 258 3.29 14.41 5.09
CA THR A 258 4.53 15.16 5.20
C THR A 258 5.28 15.16 3.87
N GLY A 259 6.53 15.57 3.86
CA GLY A 259 7.44 15.48 2.73
C GLY A 259 8.87 15.31 3.19
N LYS A 260 9.75 15.03 2.22
CA LYS A 260 11.18 14.87 2.42
C LYS A 260 11.75 16.18 2.94
N ASP A 261 12.45 16.11 4.08
CA ASP A 261 13.09 17.25 4.76
C ASP A 261 12.15 18.41 5.12
N TRP A 262 10.83 18.14 5.17
CA TRP A 262 9.87 19.15 5.56
C TRP A 262 9.91 19.38 7.08
N PRO A 263 9.73 20.63 7.55
CA PRO A 263 9.71 20.94 8.98
C PRO A 263 8.37 20.63 9.65
N TYR A 264 7.38 20.20 8.88
CA TYR A 264 6.02 19.95 9.37
C TYR A 264 5.43 18.64 8.86
N LEU A 265 4.70 18.00 9.74
CA LEU A 265 3.73 16.95 9.44
C LEU A 265 2.34 17.54 9.65
N TYR A 266 1.44 17.32 8.71
CA TYR A 266 0.11 17.90 8.73
C TYR A 266 -0.95 16.82 8.92
N GLN A 267 -1.82 16.99 9.92
CA GLN A 267 -3.11 16.30 9.95
C GLN A 267 -4.06 17.06 9.04
N ILE A 268 -4.63 16.37 8.07
CA ILE A 268 -5.53 16.95 7.08
C ILE A 268 -6.90 16.30 7.10
N ALA A 269 -7.92 17.06 6.73
CA ALA A 269 -9.22 16.53 6.33
C ALA A 269 -9.47 16.88 4.85
N ILE A 270 -10.04 15.93 4.11
CA ILE A 270 -10.29 16.08 2.68
C ILE A 270 -11.77 16.38 2.41
N THR A 271 -12.03 17.22 1.41
CA THR A 271 -13.38 17.58 0.96
C THR A 271 -13.46 17.53 -0.56
N ILE A 272 -14.63 17.15 -1.09
CA ILE A 272 -14.84 17.13 -2.54
C ILE A 272 -14.81 18.56 -3.07
N THR A 273 -14.02 18.78 -4.12
CA THR A 273 -14.00 20.06 -4.85
C THR A 273 -15.30 20.18 -5.66
N LYS A 274 -16.00 21.28 -5.48
CA LYS A 274 -17.25 21.58 -6.21
C LYS A 274 -16.97 22.03 -7.65
#